data_961e6e7bab09ce4ce6b77c7cb3fbdabd
#
_entry.id   961e6e7bab09ce4ce6b77c7cb3fbdabd
#
_cell.length_a   1.000
_cell.length_b   1.000
_cell.length_c   1.000
_cell.angle_alpha   90.00
_cell.angle_beta   90.00
_cell.angle_gamma   90.00
#
_symmetry.space_group_name_H-M   'P 1'
#
loop_
_entity.id
_entity.type
_entity.pdbx_description
1 polymer ?
#
loop_
_entity_poly.entity_id
_entity_poly.type
_entity_poly.pdbx_seq_one_letter_code
_entity_poly.pdbx_strand_id
1 'polypeptide(L)'
;MLKRLAAGALVCLMLSAVATAAEGEWKSLMDGKSFEGWKISENPDSWKIEDGAFVAKGDRSHLFYVGEDKPFKNFEFKAKVKTNENSNGGIYFHTKFQDTGWPKYGFEAQVNNTHKDPKKTGGIYSVKDVMNNSPAKDGEWFDYYIKVDGKHIVTKINGKVAADYTEPDDAQPGKDFTRVLDKGTFALQAHDPGSTVWFKDIQVRRLDD
;
A
#
# COMPACT_ATOMS: atom_id res chain seq x y z
N MET A 1 62.12 -48.75 3.24
CA MET A 1 61.02 -48.42 2.30
C MET A 1 59.84 -47.97 3.14
N LEU A 2 59.63 -46.67 3.30
CA LEU A 2 58.49 -46.07 4.04
C LEU A 2 57.41 -45.70 3.03
N LYS A 3 56.18 -46.27 3.15
CA LYS A 3 55.03 -45.90 2.40
C LYS A 3 54.32 -44.77 3.13
N ARG A 4 54.25 -43.61 2.49
CA ARG A 4 53.41 -42.46 2.98
C ARG A 4 51.99 -42.70 2.51
N LEU A 5 51.04 -42.78 3.48
CA LEU A 5 49.60 -42.67 3.22
C LEU A 5 49.22 -41.20 3.15
N ALA A 6 48.66 -40.78 2.05
CA ALA A 6 48.02 -39.45 1.90
C ALA A 6 46.58 -39.58 2.32
N ALA A 7 46.18 -38.87 3.38
CA ALA A 7 44.79 -38.71 3.79
C ALA A 7 44.19 -37.55 3.00
N GLY A 8 43.25 -37.84 2.10
CA GLY A 8 42.46 -36.84 1.42
C GLY A 8 41.29 -36.37 2.31
N ALA A 9 41.29 -35.11 2.68
CA ALA A 9 40.20 -34.51 3.38
C ALA A 9 39.10 -34.11 2.37
N LEU A 10 37.94 -34.76 2.47
CA LEU A 10 36.75 -34.44 1.69
C LEU A 10 36.03 -33.24 2.36
N VAL A 11 36.14 -32.05 1.77
CA VAL A 11 35.40 -30.86 2.23
C VAL A 11 33.99 -30.93 1.63
N CYS A 12 33.01 -31.33 2.45
CA CYS A 12 31.59 -31.18 2.11
C CYS A 12 31.19 -29.70 2.18
N LEU A 13 31.07 -29.05 1.04
CA LEU A 13 30.35 -27.75 0.96
C LEU A 13 28.87 -28.02 1.16
N MET A 14 28.34 -27.65 2.33
CA MET A 14 26.88 -27.54 2.53
C MET A 14 26.44 -26.25 1.84
N LEU A 15 25.84 -26.37 0.64
CA LEU A 15 25.04 -25.30 0.08
C LEU A 15 23.75 -25.16 0.93
N SER A 16 23.69 -24.13 1.75
CA SER A 16 22.45 -23.72 2.37
C SER A 16 21.54 -23.14 1.26
N ALA A 17 20.61 -23.97 0.79
CA ALA A 17 19.50 -23.46 -0.04
C ALA A 17 18.68 -22.50 0.82
N VAL A 18 18.80 -21.22 0.58
CA VAL A 18 17.84 -20.24 1.06
C VAL A 18 16.54 -20.55 0.32
N ALA A 19 15.61 -21.21 0.99
CA ALA A 19 14.25 -21.38 0.49
C ALA A 19 13.63 -19.99 0.37
N THR A 20 13.59 -19.44 -0.85
CA THR A 20 12.73 -18.31 -1.15
C THR A 20 11.30 -18.83 -1.01
N ALA A 21 10.56 -18.34 -0.01
CA ALA A 21 9.13 -18.56 0.10
C ALA A 21 8.47 -18.29 -1.25
N ALA A 22 7.60 -19.18 -1.70
CA ALA A 22 6.89 -19.02 -2.96
C ALA A 22 6.01 -17.76 -2.86
N GLU A 23 6.37 -16.71 -3.59
CA GLU A 23 5.59 -15.49 -3.66
C GLU A 23 4.19 -15.83 -4.20
N GLY A 24 3.14 -15.37 -3.49
CA GLY A 24 1.76 -15.55 -3.93
C GLY A 24 1.52 -14.93 -5.33
N GLU A 25 0.52 -15.43 -6.04
CA GLU A 25 0.12 -14.88 -7.34
C GLU A 25 -0.52 -13.49 -7.19
N TRP A 26 -0.29 -12.58 -8.14
CA TRP A 26 -0.93 -11.29 -8.19
C TRP A 26 -2.42 -11.43 -8.53
N LYS A 27 -3.28 -10.91 -7.65
CA LYS A 27 -4.73 -10.88 -7.83
C LYS A 27 -5.18 -9.44 -8.12
N SER A 28 -5.99 -9.26 -9.17
CA SER A 28 -6.66 -7.98 -9.40
C SER A 28 -7.76 -7.75 -8.36
N LEU A 29 -7.83 -6.55 -7.81
CA LEU A 29 -8.88 -6.12 -6.89
C LEU A 29 -9.98 -5.30 -7.58
N MET A 30 -9.90 -5.10 -8.90
CA MET A 30 -10.90 -4.37 -9.67
C MET A 30 -11.05 -4.94 -11.09
N ASP A 31 -12.21 -4.76 -11.67
CA ASP A 31 -12.52 -5.11 -13.06
C ASP A 31 -12.51 -3.89 -14.02
N GLY A 32 -12.41 -2.67 -13.47
CA GLY A 32 -12.48 -1.41 -14.21
C GLY A 32 -13.86 -1.05 -14.76
N LYS A 33 -14.91 -1.77 -14.41
CA LYS A 33 -16.28 -1.61 -14.93
C LYS A 33 -17.32 -1.43 -13.84
N SER A 34 -17.07 -1.98 -12.66
CA SER A 34 -17.98 -1.96 -11.52
C SER A 34 -17.22 -1.72 -10.21
N PHE A 35 -17.95 -1.46 -9.13
CA PHE A 35 -17.41 -1.46 -7.77
C PHE A 35 -17.54 -2.84 -7.11
N GLU A 36 -17.62 -3.92 -7.88
CA GLU A 36 -17.69 -5.27 -7.32
C GLU A 36 -16.47 -5.54 -6.41
N GLY A 37 -16.72 -6.08 -5.22
CA GLY A 37 -15.70 -6.28 -4.18
C GLY A 37 -15.32 -5.01 -3.42
N TRP A 38 -15.96 -3.86 -3.70
CA TRP A 38 -15.71 -2.61 -3.01
C TRP A 38 -17.00 -2.03 -2.41
N LYS A 39 -16.85 -1.33 -1.27
CA LYS A 39 -17.97 -0.70 -0.56
C LYS A 39 -17.63 0.75 -0.23
N ILE A 40 -18.47 1.66 -0.69
CA ILE A 40 -18.37 3.08 -0.38
C ILE A 40 -18.89 3.32 1.05
N SER A 41 -18.20 4.16 1.83
CA SER A 41 -18.60 4.53 3.18
C SER A 41 -19.71 5.59 3.17
N GLU A 42 -19.33 6.84 3.08
CA GLU A 42 -20.20 8.02 3.04
C GLU A 42 -20.07 8.72 1.67
N ASN A 43 -21.00 9.63 1.34
CA ASN A 43 -20.95 10.44 0.11
C ASN A 43 -20.68 9.63 -1.17
N PRO A 44 -21.58 8.72 -1.56
CA PRO A 44 -21.34 7.81 -2.67
C PRO A 44 -21.12 8.53 -4.01
N ASP A 45 -21.66 9.72 -4.20
CA ASP A 45 -21.48 10.54 -5.39
C ASP A 45 -20.03 11.04 -5.58
N SER A 46 -19.17 10.89 -4.57
CA SER A 46 -17.74 11.16 -4.66
C SER A 46 -16.97 10.10 -5.45
N TRP A 47 -17.62 9.04 -5.89
CA TRP A 47 -17.02 7.94 -6.63
C TRP A 47 -17.71 7.70 -7.96
N LYS A 48 -16.92 7.53 -9.01
CA LYS A 48 -17.37 7.04 -10.32
C LYS A 48 -16.31 6.15 -10.97
N ILE A 49 -16.69 5.48 -12.03
CA ILE A 49 -15.76 4.74 -12.89
C ILE A 49 -15.66 5.49 -14.21
N GLU A 50 -14.45 5.73 -14.67
CA GLU A 50 -14.16 6.43 -15.92
C GLU A 50 -12.90 5.84 -16.56
N ASP A 51 -12.99 5.40 -17.79
CA ASP A 51 -11.89 4.80 -18.56
C ASP A 51 -11.15 3.68 -17.82
N GLY A 52 -11.90 2.81 -17.13
CA GLY A 52 -11.37 1.68 -16.38
C GLY A 52 -10.72 2.05 -15.04
N ALA A 53 -10.85 3.30 -14.58
CA ALA A 53 -10.32 3.77 -13.31
C ALA A 53 -11.45 4.11 -12.32
N PHE A 54 -11.23 3.88 -11.04
CA PHE A 54 -11.99 4.50 -9.97
C PHE A 54 -11.56 5.95 -9.85
N VAL A 55 -12.52 6.85 -9.86
CA VAL A 55 -12.30 8.30 -9.75
C VAL A 55 -12.90 8.79 -8.45
N ALA A 56 -12.04 9.31 -7.59
CA ALA A 56 -12.37 9.99 -6.35
C ALA A 56 -12.49 11.49 -6.63
N LYS A 57 -13.70 12.08 -6.51
CA LYS A 57 -13.95 13.51 -6.69
C LYS A 57 -15.24 13.91 -5.98
N GLY A 58 -15.14 14.70 -4.94
CA GLY A 58 -16.30 15.15 -4.15
C GLY A 58 -15.97 15.27 -2.67
N ASP A 59 -17.00 15.23 -1.84
CA ASP A 59 -16.87 15.28 -0.40
C ASP A 59 -16.08 14.06 0.13
N ARG A 60 -15.58 14.18 1.37
CA ARG A 60 -14.85 13.08 2.03
C ARG A 60 -15.61 11.76 1.92
N SER A 61 -14.96 10.76 1.38
CA SER A 61 -15.48 9.40 1.24
C SER A 61 -14.34 8.39 1.12
N HIS A 62 -14.62 7.14 1.47
CA HIS A 62 -13.64 6.06 1.32
C HIS A 62 -14.28 4.87 0.63
N LEU A 63 -13.56 4.31 -0.33
CA LEU A 63 -13.92 3.11 -1.05
C LEU A 63 -13.12 1.95 -0.47
N PHE A 64 -13.77 1.10 0.36
CA PHE A 64 -13.15 -0.03 1.06
C PHE A 64 -13.24 -1.30 0.24
N TYR A 65 -12.14 -2.05 0.15
CA TYR A 65 -12.15 -3.39 -0.42
C TYR A 65 -12.80 -4.36 0.58
N VAL A 66 -13.83 -5.08 0.12
CA VAL A 66 -14.60 -6.05 0.91
C VAL A 66 -14.76 -7.39 0.17
N GLY A 67 -14.02 -7.59 -0.92
CA GLY A 67 -14.14 -8.76 -1.79
C GLY A 67 -13.52 -10.05 -1.23
N GLU A 68 -12.92 -10.00 -0.03
CA GLU A 68 -12.35 -11.17 0.66
C GLU A 68 -12.63 -11.12 2.16
N ASP A 69 -12.95 -12.29 2.74
CA ASP A 69 -13.13 -12.44 4.19
C ASP A 69 -11.77 -12.54 4.94
N LYS A 70 -10.74 -13.14 4.29
CA LYS A 70 -9.41 -13.26 4.88
C LYS A 70 -8.69 -11.91 4.85
N PRO A 71 -8.37 -11.31 6.01
CA PRO A 71 -7.65 -10.04 6.06
C PRO A 71 -6.23 -10.18 5.51
N PHE A 72 -5.67 -9.07 5.01
CA PHE A 72 -4.29 -8.97 4.57
C PHE A 72 -3.40 -8.63 5.77
N LYS A 73 -2.32 -9.37 5.97
CA LYS A 73 -1.28 -9.13 6.99
C LYS A 73 0.04 -8.79 6.30
N ASN A 74 0.70 -9.78 5.69
CA ASN A 74 1.87 -9.56 4.84
C ASN A 74 1.43 -9.55 3.38
N PHE A 75 1.83 -8.54 2.64
CA PHE A 75 1.38 -8.38 1.25
C PHE A 75 2.28 -7.42 0.46
N GLU A 76 2.14 -7.50 -0.83
CA GLU A 76 2.50 -6.44 -1.77
C GLU A 76 1.24 -5.94 -2.47
N PHE A 77 1.12 -4.64 -2.59
CA PHE A 77 0.03 -3.95 -3.27
C PHE A 77 0.62 -3.04 -4.34
N LYS A 78 -0.04 -2.96 -5.48
CA LYS A 78 0.32 -2.01 -6.53
C LYS A 78 -0.93 -1.43 -7.18
N ALA A 79 -0.79 -0.19 -7.62
CA ALA A 79 -1.81 0.53 -8.38
C ALA A 79 -1.16 1.55 -9.31
N LYS A 80 -1.86 1.94 -10.37
CA LYS A 80 -1.58 3.19 -11.08
C LYS A 80 -2.45 4.29 -10.51
N VAL A 81 -1.83 5.41 -10.22
CA VAL A 81 -2.49 6.58 -9.62
C VAL A 81 -2.23 7.81 -10.49
N LYS A 82 -3.20 8.70 -10.58
CA LYS A 82 -3.08 10.02 -11.22
C LYS A 82 -3.84 11.05 -10.37
N THR A 83 -3.29 12.25 -10.26
CA THR A 83 -3.90 13.37 -9.54
C THR A 83 -4.04 14.58 -10.45
N ASN A 84 -5.03 15.42 -10.20
CA ASN A 84 -5.01 16.79 -10.68
C ASN A 84 -4.18 17.67 -9.73
N GLU A 85 -3.88 18.89 -10.18
CA GLU A 85 -3.28 19.92 -9.32
C GLU A 85 -4.11 20.13 -8.04
N ASN A 86 -3.43 20.40 -6.93
CA ASN A 86 -4.01 20.65 -5.61
C ASN A 86 -4.88 19.50 -5.08
N SER A 87 -4.70 18.28 -5.58
CA SER A 87 -5.45 17.11 -5.10
C SER A 87 -4.78 16.41 -3.93
N ASN A 88 -5.62 15.94 -3.01
CA ASN A 88 -5.27 15.11 -1.90
C ASN A 88 -6.09 13.81 -1.93
N GLY A 89 -5.50 12.72 -1.53
CA GLY A 89 -6.08 11.39 -1.45
C GLY A 89 -5.18 10.45 -0.66
N GLY A 90 -5.51 9.18 -0.63
CA GLY A 90 -4.73 8.18 0.09
C GLY A 90 -5.09 6.76 -0.28
N ILE A 91 -4.18 5.85 0.03
CA ILE A 91 -4.38 4.40 -0.02
C ILE A 91 -4.18 3.88 1.39
N TYR A 92 -5.27 3.42 2.01
CA TYR A 92 -5.21 2.83 3.35
C TYR A 92 -4.95 1.34 3.25
N PHE A 93 -4.21 0.82 4.23
CA PHE A 93 -3.96 -0.62 4.39
C PHE A 93 -4.00 -1.01 5.86
N HIS A 94 -4.25 -2.30 6.18
CA HIS A 94 -4.58 -2.81 7.51
C HIS A 94 -5.79 -2.11 8.14
N THR A 95 -6.64 -1.51 7.29
CA THR A 95 -7.85 -0.83 7.76
C THR A 95 -9.04 -1.78 7.85
N LYS A 96 -10.17 -1.27 8.32
CA LYS A 96 -11.44 -1.99 8.46
C LYS A 96 -12.55 -1.08 7.95
N PHE A 97 -13.60 -1.68 7.35
CA PHE A 97 -14.77 -0.90 6.93
C PHE A 97 -15.34 -0.11 8.11
N GLN A 98 -15.65 1.14 7.85
CA GLN A 98 -16.41 2.04 8.73
C GLN A 98 -17.35 2.89 7.89
N ASP A 99 -18.52 3.23 8.42
CA ASP A 99 -19.57 3.89 7.65
C ASP A 99 -19.26 5.37 7.37
N THR A 100 -18.46 6.02 8.20
CA THR A 100 -18.18 7.46 8.09
C THR A 100 -16.84 7.84 8.70
N GLY A 101 -16.31 9.00 8.31
CA GLY A 101 -15.10 9.57 8.89
C GLY A 101 -13.81 9.03 8.27
N TRP A 102 -12.69 9.54 8.75
CA TRP A 102 -11.36 9.07 8.35
C TRP A 102 -11.10 7.67 8.90
N PRO A 103 -10.54 6.74 8.10
CA PRO A 103 -10.22 5.39 8.57
C PRO A 103 -9.33 5.41 9.80
N LYS A 104 -9.82 4.81 10.89
CA LYS A 104 -9.14 4.82 12.21
C LYS A 104 -8.05 3.78 12.34
N TYR A 105 -8.17 2.67 11.60
CA TYR A 105 -7.27 1.52 11.70
C TYR A 105 -6.22 1.52 10.59
N GLY A 106 -5.05 0.97 10.92
CA GLY A 106 -3.95 0.78 9.98
C GLY A 106 -3.26 2.08 9.60
N PHE A 107 -2.77 2.13 8.39
CA PHE A 107 -1.93 3.22 7.87
C PHE A 107 -2.53 3.81 6.61
N GLU A 108 -2.12 5.02 6.32
CA GLU A 108 -2.39 5.72 5.07
C GLU A 108 -1.08 5.92 4.30
N ALA A 109 -1.04 5.41 3.08
CA ALA A 109 -0.03 5.74 2.10
C ALA A 109 -0.51 6.96 1.30
N GLN A 110 0.16 8.09 1.48
CA GLN A 110 -0.28 9.41 1.02
C GLN A 110 -0.27 9.56 -0.49
N VAL A 111 -1.31 10.19 -1.04
CA VAL A 111 -1.45 10.61 -2.44
C VAL A 111 -1.68 12.12 -2.49
N ASN A 112 -0.62 12.88 -2.66
CA ASN A 112 -0.63 14.33 -2.68
C ASN A 112 0.61 14.84 -3.40
N ASN A 113 0.46 15.33 -4.62
CA ASN A 113 1.60 15.90 -5.34
C ASN A 113 1.77 17.40 -5.04
N THR A 114 0.71 18.19 -5.19
CA THR A 114 0.77 19.67 -5.10
C THR A 114 -0.20 20.29 -4.10
N HIS A 115 -1.08 19.51 -3.44
CA HIS A 115 -1.97 20.04 -2.41
C HIS A 115 -1.17 20.75 -1.30
N LYS A 116 -1.77 21.71 -0.62
CA LYS A 116 -1.16 22.56 0.43
C LYS A 116 -0.59 21.79 1.63
N ASP A 117 -1.10 20.59 1.93
CA ASP A 117 -0.52 19.73 2.97
C ASP A 117 0.94 19.42 2.60
N PRO A 118 1.92 19.65 3.49
CA PRO A 118 3.33 19.41 3.21
C PRO A 118 3.69 17.92 3.07
N LYS A 119 2.83 17.00 3.52
CA LYS A 119 3.03 15.55 3.42
C LYS A 119 2.64 15.07 2.03
N LYS A 120 3.59 14.46 1.33
CA LYS A 120 3.51 14.17 -0.10
C LYS A 120 3.40 12.69 -0.42
N THR A 121 3.04 12.42 -1.68
CA THR A 121 2.88 11.09 -2.27
C THR A 121 4.03 10.15 -1.90
N GLY A 122 3.65 8.95 -1.48
CA GLY A 122 4.59 7.89 -1.08
C GLY A 122 4.95 7.90 0.40
N GLY A 123 4.62 8.96 1.16
CA GLY A 123 4.78 8.94 2.62
C GLY A 123 3.79 8.00 3.30
N ILE A 124 4.18 7.47 4.46
CA ILE A 124 3.27 6.80 5.41
C ILE A 124 2.81 7.91 6.36
N TYR A 125 1.58 8.37 6.16
CA TYR A 125 1.05 9.61 6.75
C TYR A 125 1.18 9.64 8.27
N SER A 126 1.88 10.68 8.79
CA SER A 126 2.17 10.88 10.23
C SER A 126 2.99 9.76 10.88
N VAL A 127 3.69 8.94 10.10
CA VAL A 127 4.59 7.88 10.58
C VAL A 127 5.97 8.03 9.94
N LYS A 128 6.02 8.02 8.60
CA LYS A 128 7.23 8.22 7.80
C LYS A 128 6.88 9.09 6.60
N ASP A 129 6.76 10.38 6.82
CA ASP A 129 6.30 11.33 5.80
C ASP A 129 7.38 11.61 4.73
N VAL A 130 6.92 11.77 3.49
CA VAL A 130 7.67 12.46 2.43
C VAL A 130 7.27 13.93 2.48
N MET A 131 8.22 14.83 2.71
CA MET A 131 7.91 16.23 3.00
C MET A 131 8.19 17.15 1.80
N ASN A 132 7.28 18.08 1.55
CA ASN A 132 7.36 19.22 0.63
C ASN A 132 7.43 18.89 -0.87
N ASN A 133 8.18 17.88 -1.30
CA ASN A 133 8.37 17.55 -2.71
C ASN A 133 7.83 16.15 -3.00
N SER A 134 6.82 16.07 -3.88
CA SER A 134 6.32 14.79 -4.36
C SER A 134 7.30 14.14 -5.35
N PRO A 135 7.50 12.81 -5.28
CA PRO A 135 8.23 12.07 -6.31
C PRO A 135 7.43 11.83 -7.59
N ALA A 136 6.15 12.24 -7.63
CA ALA A 136 5.25 12.14 -8.78
C ALA A 136 4.76 13.52 -9.22
N LYS A 137 4.15 13.60 -10.41
CA LYS A 137 3.60 14.83 -10.98
C LYS A 137 2.10 14.70 -11.19
N ASP A 138 1.39 15.84 -11.10
CA ASP A 138 -0.02 15.91 -11.47
C ASP A 138 -0.21 15.73 -12.97
N GLY A 139 -1.38 15.20 -13.36
CA GLY A 139 -1.74 14.93 -14.75
C GLY A 139 -1.09 13.67 -15.34
N GLU A 140 -0.09 13.10 -14.71
CA GLU A 140 0.63 11.91 -15.18
C GLU A 140 0.23 10.67 -14.35
N TRP A 141 0.12 9.50 -15.01
CA TRP A 141 -0.01 8.22 -14.31
C TRP A 141 1.32 7.82 -13.70
N PHE A 142 1.33 7.47 -12.43
CA PHE A 142 2.49 6.93 -11.74
C PHE A 142 2.19 5.59 -11.07
N ASP A 143 3.22 4.75 -10.94
CA ASP A 143 3.14 3.49 -10.24
C ASP A 143 3.24 3.73 -8.74
N TYR A 144 2.26 3.25 -8.00
CA TYR A 144 2.26 3.18 -6.55
C TYR A 144 2.46 1.74 -6.11
N TYR A 145 3.41 1.51 -5.23
CA TYR A 145 3.69 0.19 -4.65
C TYR A 145 3.81 0.30 -3.15
N ILE A 146 3.21 -0.67 -2.43
CA ILE A 146 3.27 -0.81 -0.96
C ILE A 146 3.63 -2.26 -0.67
N LYS A 147 4.66 -2.48 0.16
CA LYS A 147 4.98 -3.80 0.73
C LYS A 147 4.85 -3.72 2.24
N VAL A 148 4.19 -4.71 2.84
CA VAL A 148 4.20 -4.99 4.27
C VAL A 148 4.70 -6.41 4.47
N ASP A 149 5.77 -6.57 5.25
CA ASP A 149 6.44 -7.84 5.51
C ASP A 149 6.93 -7.87 6.96
N GLY A 150 6.22 -8.59 7.83
CA GLY A 150 6.43 -8.55 9.26
C GLY A 150 6.22 -7.12 9.80
N LYS A 151 7.27 -6.53 10.37
CA LYS A 151 7.27 -5.15 10.89
C LYS A 151 7.72 -4.08 9.88
N HIS A 152 8.02 -4.47 8.67
CA HIS A 152 8.62 -3.61 7.66
C HIS A 152 7.59 -3.13 6.63
N ILE A 153 7.49 -1.81 6.44
CA ILE A 153 6.65 -1.17 5.44
C ILE A 153 7.56 -0.42 4.46
N VAL A 154 7.41 -0.70 3.17
CA VAL A 154 8.09 0.03 2.10
C VAL A 154 7.06 0.56 1.12
N THR A 155 7.16 1.84 0.79
CA THR A 155 6.43 2.42 -0.34
C THR A 155 7.39 2.76 -1.47
N LYS A 156 6.93 2.60 -2.71
CA LYS A 156 7.70 3.03 -3.89
C LYS A 156 6.80 3.80 -4.85
N ILE A 157 7.36 4.83 -5.45
CA ILE A 157 6.73 5.60 -6.53
C ILE A 157 7.62 5.48 -7.77
N ASN A 158 7.03 5.01 -8.87
CA ASN A 158 7.76 4.73 -10.13
C ASN A 158 9.02 3.86 -9.87
N GLY A 159 8.90 2.83 -9.02
CA GLY A 159 9.95 1.90 -8.66
C GLY A 159 11.00 2.43 -7.66
N LYS A 160 10.99 3.72 -7.33
CA LYS A 160 11.93 4.32 -6.35
C LYS A 160 11.32 4.31 -4.95
N VAL A 161 12.09 3.92 -3.94
CA VAL A 161 11.67 3.97 -2.54
C VAL A 161 11.34 5.41 -2.16
N ALA A 162 10.13 5.62 -1.64
CA ALA A 162 9.64 6.89 -1.12
C ALA A 162 9.66 6.92 0.40
N ALA A 163 9.17 5.84 1.05
CA ALA A 163 9.28 5.65 2.48
C ALA A 163 9.72 4.21 2.78
N ASP A 164 10.52 4.07 3.84
CA ASP A 164 11.03 2.81 4.38
C ASP A 164 10.91 2.91 5.90
N TYR A 165 10.08 2.06 6.51
CA TYR A 165 9.74 2.13 7.92
C TYR A 165 9.69 0.75 8.54
N THR A 166 10.36 0.58 9.67
CA THR A 166 10.24 -0.60 10.52
C THR A 166 9.52 -0.18 11.81
N GLU A 167 8.40 -0.84 12.10
CA GLU A 167 7.64 -0.57 13.32
C GLU A 167 8.45 -0.99 14.57
N PRO A 168 8.59 -0.12 15.58
CA PRO A 168 9.23 -0.46 16.84
C PRO A 168 8.52 -1.59 17.58
N ASP A 169 9.27 -2.35 18.41
CA ASP A 169 8.71 -3.45 19.19
C ASP A 169 7.69 -2.99 20.24
N ASP A 170 7.83 -1.76 20.70
CA ASP A 170 6.98 -1.12 21.72
C ASP A 170 5.93 -0.17 21.12
N ALA A 171 5.68 -0.24 19.82
CA ALA A 171 4.65 0.58 19.16
C ALA A 171 3.28 0.38 19.81
N GLN A 172 2.63 1.50 20.15
CA GLN A 172 1.31 1.50 20.77
C GLN A 172 0.29 2.18 19.85
N PRO A 173 -0.94 1.68 19.80
CA PRO A 173 -2.00 2.33 19.02
C PRO A 173 -2.22 3.77 19.47
N GLY A 174 -2.31 4.68 18.50
CA GLY A 174 -2.71 6.05 18.77
C GLY A 174 -4.17 6.14 19.21
N LYS A 175 -4.53 7.22 19.89
CA LYS A 175 -5.88 7.44 20.44
C LYS A 175 -6.94 7.57 19.34
N ASP A 176 -6.66 8.38 18.31
CA ASP A 176 -7.62 8.68 17.25
C ASP A 176 -7.40 7.81 16.00
N PHE A 177 -6.15 7.47 15.72
CA PHE A 177 -5.73 6.61 14.62
C PHE A 177 -4.71 5.61 15.13
N THR A 178 -4.89 4.33 14.84
CA THR A 178 -4.05 3.29 15.43
C THR A 178 -2.60 3.39 14.97
N ARG A 179 -2.34 3.53 13.70
CA ARG A 179 -0.99 3.64 13.10
C ARG A 179 -0.02 2.57 13.60
N VAL A 180 -0.52 1.37 13.82
CA VAL A 180 0.25 0.17 14.15
C VAL A 180 -0.10 -0.97 13.21
N LEU A 181 0.87 -1.84 12.95
CA LEU A 181 0.70 -3.03 12.12
C LEU A 181 -0.25 -4.03 12.80
N ASP A 182 -1.15 -4.56 12.00
CA ASP A 182 -2.12 -5.58 12.38
C ASP A 182 -2.41 -6.43 11.13
N LYS A 183 -3.65 -6.57 10.80
CA LYS A 183 -4.21 -7.14 9.58
C LYS A 183 -5.51 -6.43 9.25
N GLY A 184 -5.87 -6.38 7.99
CA GLY A 184 -7.09 -5.69 7.58
C GLY A 184 -7.26 -5.71 6.07
N THR A 185 -7.96 -4.71 5.58
CA THR A 185 -8.21 -4.51 4.16
C THR A 185 -7.58 -3.20 3.66
N PHE A 186 -7.94 -2.84 2.43
CA PHE A 186 -7.54 -1.59 1.78
C PHE A 186 -8.71 -0.63 1.70
N ALA A 187 -8.40 0.67 1.63
CA ALA A 187 -9.36 1.68 1.22
C ALA A 187 -8.68 2.76 0.38
N LEU A 188 -9.44 3.35 -0.53
CA LEU A 188 -9.04 4.50 -1.32
C LEU A 188 -9.77 5.73 -0.80
N GLN A 189 -9.16 6.91 -0.91
CA GLN A 189 -9.71 8.15 -0.34
C GLN A 189 -10.14 9.14 -1.41
N ALA A 190 -11.39 9.62 -1.29
CA ALA A 190 -11.84 10.91 -1.79
C ALA A 190 -11.71 11.91 -0.62
N HIS A 191 -10.88 12.94 -0.76
CA HIS A 191 -10.50 13.78 0.36
C HIS A 191 -11.41 14.99 0.55
N ASP A 192 -11.64 15.75 -0.52
CA ASP A 192 -12.43 17.00 -0.53
C ASP A 192 -12.89 17.35 -1.96
N PRO A 193 -13.86 18.27 -2.12
CA PRO A 193 -14.39 18.63 -3.44
C PRO A 193 -13.38 19.23 -4.43
N GLY A 194 -12.28 19.78 -3.93
CA GLY A 194 -11.20 20.34 -4.77
C GLY A 194 -10.25 19.28 -5.33
N SER A 195 -10.29 18.08 -4.76
CA SER A 195 -9.39 17.00 -5.11
C SER A 195 -9.98 16.09 -6.18
N THR A 196 -9.15 15.62 -7.11
CA THR A 196 -9.50 14.56 -8.07
C THR A 196 -8.35 13.58 -8.19
N VAL A 197 -8.62 12.32 -7.85
CA VAL A 197 -7.63 11.23 -7.90
C VAL A 197 -8.21 10.04 -8.67
N TRP A 198 -7.43 9.47 -9.56
CA TRP A 198 -7.75 8.25 -10.31
C TRP A 198 -6.90 7.10 -9.82
N PHE A 199 -7.52 5.92 -9.69
CA PHE A 199 -6.87 4.67 -9.31
C PHE A 199 -7.25 3.58 -10.32
N LYS A 200 -6.26 2.86 -10.87
CA LYS A 200 -6.49 1.70 -11.73
C LYS A 200 -5.41 0.65 -11.58
N ASP A 201 -5.61 -0.50 -12.24
CA ASP A 201 -4.67 -1.63 -12.22
C ASP A 201 -4.32 -2.05 -10.79
N ILE A 202 -5.32 -2.00 -9.89
CA ILE A 202 -5.15 -2.31 -8.47
C ILE A 202 -4.98 -3.81 -8.30
N GLN A 203 -3.83 -4.22 -7.77
CA GLN A 203 -3.50 -5.62 -7.55
C GLN A 203 -2.84 -5.82 -6.19
N VAL A 204 -3.02 -7.02 -5.65
CA VAL A 204 -2.36 -7.46 -4.42
C VAL A 204 -1.79 -8.86 -4.60
N ARG A 205 -0.71 -9.17 -3.93
CA ARG A 205 -0.28 -10.54 -3.65
C ARG A 205 -0.01 -10.70 -2.17
N ARG A 206 -0.44 -11.83 -1.61
CA ARG A 206 -0.13 -12.17 -0.23
C ARG A 206 1.29 -12.68 -0.15
N LEU A 207 1.98 -12.29 0.90
CA LEU A 207 3.24 -12.89 1.32
C LEU A 207 2.96 -13.91 2.42
N ASP A 208 3.86 -14.86 2.61
CA ASP A 208 3.72 -15.84 3.67
C ASP A 208 3.78 -15.18 5.05
N ASP A 209 3.03 -15.74 6.01
CA ASP A 209 2.91 -15.29 7.40
C ASP A 209 4.11 -15.75 8.26
#